data_b4bd7ebb69d6f32d7e78e8415d3ea0c1
#
_entry.id   b4bd7ebb69d6f32d7e78e8415d3ea0c1
#
_cell.length_a   1.000
_cell.length_b   1.000
_cell.length_c   1.000
_cell.angle_alpha   90.00
_cell.angle_beta   90.00
_cell.angle_gamma   90.00
#
_symmetry.space_group_name_H-M   'P 1'
#
loop_
_entity.id
_entity.type
_entity.pdbx_description
1 polymer ?
#
loop_
_entity_poly.entity_id
_entity_poly.type
_entity_poly.pdbx_seq_one_letter_code
_entity_poly.pdbx_strand_id
1 'polypeptide(L)'
;MPLSDSEIRSFQATDKRQKASCGDSLYLVVEPVQKGGGKSFIAKSRFPPGRQGKWVEVRIGKYGKGVGRMSLKQARDEWRVIRAWSQENGKDPRDRKREAKDALVEQATLTTFEQACEAYLTSWSGANDKGKKEYRNILWNQVLPEFGEETPIEHLSWDYRHPNGKTSREWFVEFIGKT
;
A
#
# COMPACT_ATOMS: atom_id res chain seq x y z
N MET A 1 -24.67 0.37 20.06
CA MET A 1 -24.53 -0.64 19.00
C MET A 1 -23.39 -0.29 18.07
N PRO A 2 -22.64 -1.24 17.51
CA PRO A 2 -21.62 -0.94 16.48
C PRO A 2 -22.28 -0.46 15.19
N LEU A 3 -21.68 0.53 14.52
CA LEU A 3 -22.19 1.06 13.26
C LEU A 3 -22.22 0.02 12.14
N SER A 4 -23.26 0.08 11.32
CA SER A 4 -23.36 -0.61 10.03
C SER A 4 -22.77 0.23 8.89
N ASP A 5 -22.52 -0.38 7.72
CA ASP A 5 -21.98 0.34 6.56
C ASP A 5 -22.98 1.40 6.02
N SER A 6 -24.28 1.14 6.13
CA SER A 6 -25.31 2.11 5.77
C SER A 6 -25.30 3.35 6.67
N GLU A 7 -25.16 3.16 7.98
CA GLU A 7 -25.05 4.27 8.93
C GLU A 7 -23.76 5.06 8.71
N ILE A 8 -22.64 4.40 8.37
CA ILE A 8 -21.40 5.09 8.02
C ILE A 8 -21.56 5.96 6.77
N ARG A 9 -22.32 5.50 5.76
CA ARG A 9 -22.60 6.32 4.56
C ARG A 9 -23.38 7.58 4.91
N SER A 10 -24.43 7.45 5.69
CA SER A 10 -25.29 8.59 6.09
C SER A 10 -24.63 9.51 7.12
N PHE A 11 -23.56 9.07 7.78
CA PHE A 11 -22.88 9.84 8.82
C PHE A 11 -22.30 11.14 8.23
N GLN A 12 -22.78 12.29 8.68
CA GLN A 12 -22.34 13.58 8.16
C GLN A 12 -21.26 14.22 9.03
N ALA A 13 -20.34 14.92 8.39
CA ALA A 13 -19.35 15.72 9.09
C ALA A 13 -20.01 16.96 9.73
N THR A 14 -19.55 17.31 10.92
CA THR A 14 -19.93 18.53 11.64
C THR A 14 -18.71 19.44 11.83
N ASP A 15 -18.87 20.52 12.56
CA ASP A 15 -17.76 21.43 12.88
C ASP A 15 -16.70 20.81 13.80
N LYS A 16 -17.03 19.69 14.43
CA LYS A 16 -16.12 18.98 15.35
C LYS A 16 -15.79 17.59 14.82
N ARG A 17 -14.58 17.13 15.16
CA ARG A 17 -14.17 15.74 14.93
C ARG A 17 -15.07 14.80 15.70
N GLN A 18 -15.66 13.84 14.99
CA GLN A 18 -16.56 12.84 15.54
C GLN A 18 -15.88 11.48 15.56
N LYS A 19 -16.23 10.67 16.57
CA LYS A 19 -15.76 9.30 16.70
C LYS A 19 -16.91 8.39 17.08
N ALA A 20 -17.13 7.34 16.31
CA ALA A 20 -18.21 6.38 16.53
C ALA A 20 -17.69 4.94 16.50
N SER A 21 -18.22 4.07 17.35
CA SER A 21 -17.77 2.67 17.49
C SER A 21 -18.29 1.83 16.33
N CYS A 22 -17.38 1.05 15.73
CA CYS A 22 -17.68 0.05 14.71
C CYS A 22 -17.59 -1.39 15.23
N GLY A 23 -17.42 -1.59 16.56
CA GLY A 23 -17.17 -2.88 17.18
C GLY A 23 -15.69 -3.27 17.22
N ASP A 24 -15.34 -4.25 18.06
CA ASP A 24 -13.98 -4.83 18.18
C ASP A 24 -12.85 -3.80 18.35
N SER A 25 -13.10 -2.74 19.12
CA SER A 25 -12.18 -1.61 19.28
C SER A 25 -11.84 -0.86 17.99
N LEU A 26 -12.62 -1.06 16.95
CA LEU A 26 -12.58 -0.29 15.68
C LEU A 26 -13.53 0.92 15.79
N TYR A 27 -13.09 2.05 15.31
CA TYR A 27 -13.84 3.30 15.32
C TYR A 27 -13.82 3.98 13.97
N LEU A 28 -14.96 4.54 13.58
CA LEU A 28 -15.05 5.53 12.52
C LEU A 28 -14.64 6.89 13.11
N VAL A 29 -13.75 7.58 12.43
CA VAL A 29 -13.41 8.97 12.68
C VAL A 29 -13.88 9.79 11.50
N VAL A 30 -14.65 10.84 11.76
CA VAL A 30 -15.08 11.82 10.77
C VAL A 30 -14.43 13.15 11.11
N GLU A 31 -13.62 13.64 10.19
CA GLU A 31 -12.96 14.94 10.37
C GLU A 31 -13.96 16.07 10.20
N PRO A 32 -13.72 17.24 10.82
CA PRO A 32 -14.58 18.40 10.69
C PRO A 32 -14.76 18.85 9.23
N VAL A 33 -15.87 19.50 8.94
CA VAL A 33 -16.15 20.09 7.60
C VAL A 33 -15.01 20.97 7.12
N GLN A 34 -14.45 21.79 8.01
CA GLN A 34 -13.31 22.69 7.74
C GLN A 34 -12.05 21.94 7.30
N LYS A 35 -11.93 20.63 7.64
CA LYS A 35 -10.84 19.73 7.21
C LYS A 35 -11.26 18.76 6.09
N GLY A 36 -12.35 19.10 5.38
CA GLY A 36 -12.85 18.32 4.25
C GLY A 36 -13.77 17.15 4.61
N GLY A 37 -14.18 16.99 5.87
CA GLY A 37 -15.19 15.99 6.30
C GLY A 37 -14.81 14.53 6.04
N GLY A 38 -13.53 14.22 5.87
CA GLY A 38 -13.06 12.89 5.50
C GLY A 38 -13.38 11.84 6.56
N LYS A 39 -13.77 10.63 6.11
CA LYS A 39 -14.04 9.47 6.97
C LYS A 39 -12.85 8.52 6.97
N SER A 40 -12.44 8.05 8.16
CA SER A 40 -11.35 7.08 8.29
C SER A 40 -11.61 6.11 9.44
N PHE A 41 -11.01 4.93 9.36
CA PHE A 41 -11.04 3.94 10.43
C PHE A 41 -9.76 4.00 11.25
N ILE A 42 -9.94 3.97 12.56
CA ILE A 42 -8.87 3.78 13.54
C ILE A 42 -9.24 2.63 14.47
N ALA A 43 -8.24 1.92 14.97
CA ALA A 43 -8.43 0.93 16.00
C ALA A 43 -7.69 1.34 17.28
N LYS A 44 -8.19 0.90 18.45
CA LYS A 44 -7.54 1.10 19.73
C LYS A 44 -7.14 -0.25 20.31
N SER A 45 -5.93 -0.34 20.80
CA SER A 45 -5.41 -1.51 21.49
C SER A 45 -4.55 -1.09 22.67
N ARG A 46 -4.27 -2.02 23.57
CA ARG A 46 -3.22 -1.84 24.58
C ARG A 46 -1.96 -2.54 24.13
N PHE A 47 -0.83 -1.85 24.29
CA PHE A 47 0.48 -2.45 24.03
C PHE A 47 1.47 -2.06 25.14
N PRO A 48 2.20 -3.02 25.75
CA PRO A 48 1.98 -4.47 25.66
C PRO A 48 0.57 -4.90 26.03
N PRO A 49 0.11 -6.11 25.62
CA PRO A 49 -1.20 -6.62 26.03
C PRO A 49 -1.34 -6.68 27.57
N GLY A 50 -2.53 -6.40 28.07
CA GLY A 50 -2.83 -6.45 29.51
C GLY A 50 -3.07 -5.09 30.14
N ARG A 51 -3.28 -5.10 31.47
CA ARG A 51 -3.69 -3.89 32.23
C ARG A 51 -2.60 -2.82 32.31
N GLN A 52 -1.33 -3.21 32.24
CA GLN A 52 -0.19 -2.29 32.30
C GLN A 52 0.14 -1.65 30.94
N GLY A 53 -0.42 -2.20 29.84
CA GLY A 53 -0.21 -1.66 28.49
C GLY A 53 -0.82 -0.28 28.32
N LYS A 54 -0.13 0.57 27.56
CA LYS A 54 -0.61 1.90 27.16
C LYS A 54 -1.58 1.78 25.98
N TRP A 55 -2.56 2.66 25.92
CA TRP A 55 -3.46 2.75 24.79
C TRP A 55 -2.72 3.28 23.57
N VAL A 56 -2.79 2.53 22.47
CA VAL A 56 -2.27 2.91 21.17
C VAL A 56 -3.41 3.02 20.16
N GLU A 57 -3.34 4.01 19.28
CA GLU A 57 -4.26 4.16 18.15
C GLU A 57 -3.55 3.75 16.86
N VAL A 58 -4.19 2.84 16.11
CA VAL A 58 -3.71 2.32 14.84
C VAL A 58 -4.60 2.87 13.73
N ARG A 59 -4.03 3.57 12.76
CA ARG A 59 -4.77 4.02 11.59
C ARG A 59 -4.95 2.86 10.61
N ILE A 60 -6.19 2.43 10.39
CA ILE A 60 -6.52 1.32 9.49
C ILE A 60 -6.57 1.80 8.05
N GLY A 61 -7.43 2.77 7.73
CA GLY A 61 -7.52 3.33 6.38
C GLY A 61 -8.64 4.33 6.21
N LYS A 62 -8.80 4.86 4.99
CA LYS A 62 -9.87 5.80 4.65
C LYS A 62 -11.13 5.02 4.23
N TYR A 63 -12.30 5.45 4.69
CA TYR A 63 -13.57 4.89 4.25
C TYR A 63 -13.94 5.34 2.84
N GLY A 64 -14.50 4.44 2.04
CA GLY A 64 -15.10 4.76 0.74
C GLY A 64 -14.87 3.69 -0.31
N LYS A 65 -15.15 4.05 -1.59
CA LYS A 65 -14.90 3.23 -2.77
C LYS A 65 -13.69 3.78 -3.53
N GLY A 66 -12.95 2.91 -4.22
CA GLY A 66 -11.79 3.28 -5.04
C GLY A 66 -10.45 2.97 -4.38
N VAL A 67 -9.38 3.29 -5.11
CA VAL A 67 -7.99 2.97 -4.71
C VAL A 67 -7.63 3.64 -3.37
N GLY A 68 -7.06 2.87 -2.45
CA GLY A 68 -6.64 3.37 -1.13
C GLY A 68 -7.79 3.64 -0.14
N ARG A 69 -9.01 3.24 -0.47
CA ARG A 69 -10.19 3.32 0.40
C ARG A 69 -10.72 1.92 0.72
N MET A 70 -11.48 1.79 1.79
CA MET A 70 -11.99 0.51 2.25
C MET A 70 -13.41 0.60 2.82
N SER A 71 -14.15 -0.50 2.70
CA SER A 71 -15.43 -0.70 3.36
C SER A 71 -15.25 -1.04 4.84
N LEU A 72 -16.34 -1.01 5.61
CA LEU A 72 -16.34 -1.45 7.00
C LEU A 72 -15.88 -2.91 7.16
N LYS A 73 -16.29 -3.81 6.26
CA LYS A 73 -15.87 -5.21 6.28
C LYS A 73 -14.34 -5.32 6.13
N GLN A 74 -13.78 -4.68 5.12
CA GLN A 74 -12.33 -4.66 4.89
C GLN A 74 -11.57 -4.05 6.08
N ALA A 75 -12.10 -2.99 6.71
CA ALA A 75 -11.48 -2.39 7.88
C ALA A 75 -11.45 -3.34 9.11
N ARG A 76 -12.53 -4.13 9.30
CA ARG A 76 -12.59 -5.16 10.35
C ARG A 76 -11.59 -6.29 10.09
N ASP A 77 -11.52 -6.76 8.85
CA ASP A 77 -10.60 -7.83 8.45
C ASP A 77 -9.15 -7.37 8.60
N GLU A 78 -8.82 -6.17 8.13
CA GLU A 78 -7.47 -5.59 8.29
C GLU A 78 -7.10 -5.42 9.78
N TRP A 79 -8.04 -4.97 10.61
CA TRP A 79 -7.79 -4.85 12.05
C TRP A 79 -7.53 -6.21 12.71
N ARG A 80 -8.27 -7.25 12.34
CA ARG A 80 -8.00 -8.61 12.84
C ARG A 80 -6.60 -9.08 12.49
N VAL A 81 -6.18 -8.87 11.26
CA VAL A 81 -4.83 -9.24 10.78
C VAL A 81 -3.75 -8.47 11.53
N ILE A 82 -3.90 -7.15 11.73
CA ILE A 82 -2.95 -6.34 12.50
C ILE A 82 -2.87 -6.83 13.95
N ARG A 83 -4.01 -7.13 14.57
CA ARG A 83 -4.08 -7.59 15.95
C ARG A 83 -3.45 -8.98 16.14
N ALA A 84 -3.73 -9.92 15.24
CA ALA A 84 -3.11 -11.25 15.25
C ALA A 84 -1.60 -11.14 15.10
N TRP A 85 -1.11 -10.39 14.11
CA TRP A 85 0.30 -10.14 13.92
C TRP A 85 0.99 -9.55 15.16
N SER A 86 0.36 -8.56 15.80
CA SER A 86 0.89 -7.95 17.03
C SER A 86 1.00 -8.95 18.19
N GLN A 87 0.01 -9.85 18.32
CA GLN A 87 0.00 -10.88 19.35
C GLN A 87 1.06 -11.97 19.08
N GLU A 88 1.18 -12.42 17.85
CA GLU A 88 2.14 -13.46 17.43
C GLU A 88 3.59 -12.99 17.56
N ASN A 89 3.86 -11.74 17.20
CA ASN A 89 5.22 -11.20 17.19
C ASN A 89 5.61 -10.43 18.45
N GLY A 90 4.67 -10.19 19.37
CA GLY A 90 4.92 -9.37 20.56
C GLY A 90 5.30 -7.91 20.26
N LYS A 91 4.93 -7.40 19.07
CA LYS A 91 5.29 -6.07 18.58
C LYS A 91 4.12 -5.09 18.59
N ASP A 92 4.43 -3.79 18.63
CA ASP A 92 3.40 -2.74 18.57
C ASP A 92 2.59 -2.83 17.28
N PRO A 93 1.25 -2.88 17.35
CA PRO A 93 0.42 -2.99 16.13
C PRO A 93 0.60 -1.84 15.14
N ARG A 94 1.15 -0.70 15.56
CA ARG A 94 1.48 0.43 14.67
C ARG A 94 2.66 0.12 13.74
N ASP A 95 3.55 -0.78 14.15
CA ASP A 95 4.77 -1.10 13.40
C ASP A 95 4.53 -2.03 12.22
N ARG A 96 3.41 -2.79 12.21
CA ARG A 96 3.12 -3.74 11.15
C ARG A 96 3.20 -3.14 9.73
N LYS A 97 2.62 -1.94 9.55
CA LYS A 97 2.64 -1.29 8.22
C LYS A 97 4.04 -0.83 7.82
N ARG A 98 4.85 -0.41 8.79
CA ARG A 98 6.25 -0.05 8.56
C ARG A 98 7.06 -1.28 8.18
N GLU A 99 6.98 -2.35 8.96
CA GLU A 99 7.69 -3.59 8.67
C GLU A 99 7.26 -4.22 7.34
N ALA A 100 5.97 -4.20 7.01
CA ALA A 100 5.51 -4.68 5.70
C ALA A 100 6.06 -3.83 4.54
N LYS A 101 6.17 -2.51 4.73
CA LYS A 101 6.80 -1.63 3.74
C LYS A 101 8.30 -1.90 3.63
N ASP A 102 8.98 -2.02 4.76
CA ASP A 102 10.42 -2.28 4.80
C ASP A 102 10.76 -3.63 4.16
N ALA A 103 9.96 -4.68 4.43
CA ALA A 103 10.09 -5.99 3.77
C ALA A 103 9.84 -5.93 2.25
N LEU A 104 8.88 -5.12 1.79
CA LEU A 104 8.67 -4.91 0.36
C LEU A 104 9.84 -4.17 -0.29
N VAL A 105 10.42 -3.18 0.39
CA VAL A 105 11.62 -2.49 -0.10
C VAL A 105 12.80 -3.46 -0.16
N GLU A 106 13.03 -4.25 0.90
CA GLU A 106 14.08 -5.26 0.93
C GLU A 106 13.90 -6.29 -0.18
N GLN A 107 12.67 -6.77 -0.41
CA GLN A 107 12.36 -7.70 -1.51
C GLN A 107 12.58 -7.05 -2.88
N ALA A 108 12.24 -5.77 -3.03
CA ALA A 108 12.46 -5.02 -4.28
C ALA A 108 13.95 -4.84 -4.57
N THR A 109 14.79 -4.63 -3.56
CA THR A 109 16.25 -4.53 -3.71
C THR A 109 16.90 -5.85 -4.16
N LEU A 110 16.25 -6.98 -3.89
CA LEU A 110 16.70 -8.31 -4.32
C LEU A 110 16.14 -8.73 -5.69
N THR A 111 15.21 -7.96 -6.26
CA THR A 111 14.54 -8.31 -7.50
C THR A 111 15.28 -7.66 -8.68
N THR A 112 15.71 -8.48 -9.65
CA THR A 112 16.28 -7.98 -10.90
C THR A 112 15.20 -7.42 -11.81
N PHE A 113 15.61 -6.61 -12.80
CA PHE A 113 14.69 -6.03 -13.76
C PHE A 113 13.95 -7.11 -14.56
N GLU A 114 14.63 -8.18 -14.96
CA GLU A 114 13.99 -9.30 -15.63
C GLU A 114 12.91 -9.95 -14.77
N GLN A 115 13.21 -10.25 -13.49
CA GLN A 115 12.23 -10.83 -12.56
C GLN A 115 11.01 -9.94 -12.37
N ALA A 116 11.21 -8.62 -12.33
CA ALA A 116 10.11 -7.66 -12.25
C ALA A 116 9.25 -7.66 -13.52
N CYS A 117 9.85 -7.75 -14.71
CA CYS A 117 9.14 -7.87 -15.98
C CYS A 117 8.28 -9.15 -16.02
N GLU A 118 8.84 -10.29 -15.61
CA GLU A 118 8.09 -11.56 -15.53
C GLU A 118 6.91 -11.47 -14.54
N ALA A 119 7.13 -10.95 -13.35
CA ALA A 119 6.09 -10.76 -12.35
C ALA A 119 4.97 -9.84 -12.87
N TYR A 120 5.33 -8.75 -13.56
CA TYR A 120 4.36 -7.83 -14.18
C TYR A 120 3.48 -8.55 -15.21
N LEU A 121 4.07 -9.28 -16.16
CA LEU A 121 3.32 -10.02 -17.19
C LEU A 121 2.41 -11.10 -16.57
N THR A 122 2.87 -11.77 -15.51
CA THR A 122 2.10 -12.79 -14.80
C THR A 122 0.90 -12.18 -14.08
N SER A 123 1.10 -11.05 -13.41
CA SER A 123 0.04 -10.35 -12.65
C SER A 123 -0.98 -9.62 -13.52
N TRP A 124 -0.68 -9.41 -14.79
CA TRP A 124 -1.52 -8.64 -15.69
C TRP A 124 -2.78 -9.40 -16.10
N SER A 125 -3.90 -9.10 -15.45
CA SER A 125 -5.19 -9.77 -15.64
C SER A 125 -6.02 -9.23 -16.82
N GLY A 126 -5.64 -8.09 -17.39
CA GLY A 126 -6.41 -7.37 -18.42
C GLY A 126 -6.06 -7.68 -19.87
N ALA A 127 -4.96 -8.40 -20.13
CA ALA A 127 -4.51 -8.72 -21.47
C ALA A 127 -4.85 -10.16 -21.86
N ASN A 128 -5.25 -10.34 -23.13
CA ASN A 128 -5.31 -11.66 -23.72
C ASN A 128 -3.88 -12.21 -24.00
N ASP A 129 -3.76 -13.49 -24.27
CA ASP A 129 -2.47 -14.15 -24.48
C ASP A 129 -1.65 -13.54 -25.63
N LYS A 130 -2.31 -13.01 -26.66
CA LYS A 130 -1.65 -12.30 -27.77
C LYS A 130 -0.99 -11.02 -27.26
N GLY A 131 -1.71 -10.20 -26.50
CA GLY A 131 -1.18 -8.98 -25.91
C GLY A 131 0.00 -9.24 -24.97
N LYS A 132 -0.10 -10.25 -24.13
CA LYS A 132 1.02 -10.65 -23.23
C LYS A 132 2.27 -11.04 -24.04
N LYS A 133 2.10 -11.77 -25.15
CA LYS A 133 3.20 -12.18 -26.02
C LYS A 133 3.86 -10.98 -26.71
N GLU A 134 3.08 -10.02 -27.16
CA GLU A 134 3.61 -8.78 -27.78
C GLU A 134 4.42 -7.97 -26.77
N TYR A 135 3.89 -7.75 -25.55
CA TYR A 135 4.62 -7.04 -24.50
C TYR A 135 5.87 -7.78 -24.05
N ARG A 136 5.84 -9.11 -23.94
CA ARG A 136 7.04 -9.91 -23.69
C ARG A 136 8.11 -9.66 -24.75
N ASN A 137 7.74 -9.67 -26.03
CA ASN A 137 8.69 -9.39 -27.11
C ASN A 137 9.33 -8.00 -26.99
N ILE A 138 8.54 -6.99 -26.67
CA ILE A 138 9.06 -5.62 -26.46
C ILE A 138 10.04 -5.61 -25.27
N LEU A 139 9.64 -6.16 -24.14
CA LEU A 139 10.47 -6.18 -22.94
C LEU A 139 11.79 -6.91 -23.16
N TRP A 140 11.77 -8.13 -23.74
CA TRP A 140 12.97 -8.95 -23.92
C TRP A 140 13.87 -8.53 -25.08
N ASN A 141 13.31 -7.98 -26.16
CA ASN A 141 14.10 -7.65 -27.33
C ASN A 141 14.52 -6.17 -27.41
N GLN A 142 13.85 -5.29 -26.68
CA GLN A 142 14.12 -3.86 -26.76
C GLN A 142 14.51 -3.25 -25.40
N VAL A 143 13.81 -3.60 -24.34
CA VAL A 143 13.97 -2.92 -23.03
C VAL A 143 15.06 -3.58 -22.20
N LEU A 144 15.00 -4.88 -21.98
CA LEU A 144 15.99 -5.60 -21.16
C LEU A 144 17.43 -5.47 -21.68
N PRO A 145 17.71 -5.56 -23.01
CA PRO A 145 19.06 -5.36 -23.51
C PRO A 145 19.63 -3.97 -23.25
N GLU A 146 18.78 -2.94 -23.22
CA GLU A 146 19.21 -1.54 -22.97
C GLU A 146 19.51 -1.30 -21.48
N PHE A 147 18.68 -1.84 -20.58
CA PHE A 147 18.79 -1.58 -19.13
C PHE A 147 19.52 -2.68 -18.35
N GLY A 148 19.74 -3.84 -18.93
CA GLY A 148 20.37 -5.01 -18.32
C GLY A 148 19.40 -5.89 -17.54
N GLU A 149 19.43 -7.19 -17.83
CA GLU A 149 18.54 -8.20 -17.23
C GLU A 149 18.74 -8.31 -15.72
N GLU A 150 20.00 -8.29 -15.28
CA GLU A 150 20.40 -8.42 -13.86
C GLU A 150 20.39 -7.10 -13.10
N THR A 151 20.00 -5.99 -13.72
CA THR A 151 19.97 -4.68 -13.05
C THR A 151 18.96 -4.72 -11.90
N PRO A 152 19.37 -4.39 -10.66
CA PRO A 152 18.46 -4.28 -9.54
C PRO A 152 17.36 -3.25 -9.85
N ILE A 153 16.11 -3.59 -9.58
CA ILE A 153 14.98 -2.72 -9.93
C ILE A 153 15.04 -1.35 -9.26
N GLU A 154 15.68 -1.26 -8.12
CA GLU A 154 15.92 0.02 -7.42
C GLU A 154 16.79 0.98 -8.22
N HIS A 155 17.71 0.45 -9.05
CA HIS A 155 18.55 1.24 -9.94
C HIS A 155 17.77 1.86 -11.11
N LEU A 156 16.53 1.43 -11.33
CA LEU A 156 15.62 1.99 -12.32
C LEU A 156 14.65 3.02 -11.71
N SER A 157 14.78 3.32 -10.40
CA SER A 157 14.03 4.41 -9.79
C SER A 157 14.42 5.75 -10.42
N TRP A 158 13.45 6.64 -10.54
CA TRP A 158 13.57 7.91 -11.29
C TRP A 158 14.79 8.76 -10.91
N ASP A 159 15.17 8.75 -9.64
CA ASP A 159 16.24 9.56 -9.07
C ASP A 159 17.57 8.79 -8.88
N TYR A 160 17.62 7.51 -9.25
CA TYR A 160 18.85 6.72 -9.13
C TYR A 160 19.90 7.25 -10.11
N ARG A 161 21.11 7.50 -9.59
CA ARG A 161 22.24 7.98 -10.38
C ARG A 161 23.18 6.81 -10.71
N HIS A 162 23.26 6.49 -11.98
CA HIS A 162 24.14 5.44 -12.50
C HIS A 162 25.62 5.83 -12.43
N PRO A 163 26.55 4.84 -12.47
CA PRO A 163 28.00 5.10 -12.47
C PRO A 163 28.48 6.00 -13.61
N ASN A 164 27.74 6.05 -14.72
CA ASN A 164 28.02 6.96 -15.86
C ASN A 164 27.57 8.40 -15.61
N GLY A 165 27.06 8.71 -14.42
CA GLY A 165 26.61 10.04 -14.01
C GLY A 165 25.20 10.44 -14.41
N LYS A 166 24.50 9.63 -15.25
CA LYS A 166 23.11 9.86 -15.65
C LYS A 166 22.15 9.36 -14.60
N THR A 167 20.99 10.00 -14.50
CA THR A 167 19.86 9.48 -13.76
C THR A 167 19.09 8.46 -14.58
N SER A 168 18.34 7.55 -13.95
CA SER A 168 17.44 6.62 -14.64
C SER A 168 16.43 7.37 -15.51
N ARG A 169 15.96 8.53 -15.06
CA ARG A 169 15.07 9.41 -15.83
C ARG A 169 15.69 9.83 -17.16
N GLU A 170 16.93 10.31 -17.15
CA GLU A 170 17.66 10.74 -18.35
C GLU A 170 17.87 9.57 -19.29
N TRP A 171 18.19 8.41 -18.75
CA TRP A 171 18.36 7.19 -19.52
C TRP A 171 17.06 6.76 -20.21
N PHE A 172 15.92 6.74 -19.50
CA PHE A 172 14.61 6.43 -20.08
C PHE A 172 14.20 7.42 -21.17
N VAL A 173 14.46 8.72 -21.00
CA VAL A 173 14.17 9.74 -22.01
C VAL A 173 14.98 9.51 -23.29
N GLU A 174 16.26 9.18 -23.17
CA GLU A 174 17.11 8.85 -24.31
C GLU A 174 16.65 7.57 -25.03
N PHE A 175 16.22 6.55 -24.28
CA PHE A 175 15.70 5.30 -24.84
C PHE A 175 14.43 5.56 -25.68
N ILE A 176 13.45 6.30 -25.12
CA ILE A 176 12.20 6.64 -25.83
C ILE A 176 12.49 7.49 -27.07
N GLY A 177 13.50 8.35 -27.03
CA GLY A 177 13.87 9.19 -28.18
C GLY A 177 14.55 8.46 -29.32
N LYS A 178 14.99 7.20 -29.13
CA LYS A 178 15.61 6.33 -30.14
C LYS A 178 14.60 5.39 -30.84
N THR A 179 13.41 5.21 -30.24
CA THR A 179 12.33 4.37 -30.78
C THR A 179 11.30 5.18 -31.50
#